data_2e092a2e276e4f3b1c669b6ee56933ee
#
_entry.id   2e092a2e276e4f3b1c669b6ee56933ee
#
_cell.length_a   1.000
_cell.length_b   1.000
_cell.length_c   1.000
_cell.angle_alpha   90.00
_cell.angle_beta   90.00
_cell.angle_gamma   90.00
#
_symmetry.space_group_name_H-M   'P 1'
#
loop_
_entity.id
_entity.type
_entity.pdbx_description
1 polymer ?
#
loop_
_entity_poly.entity_id
_entity_poly.type
_entity_poly.pdbx_seq_one_letter_code
_entity_poly.pdbx_strand_id
1 'polypeptide(L)'
;QDLSNLKIYLSGGDYLSVSQSHDAIEYFKQHGANATISNSSGTGETLGCSTNAMNVPYRPETVGQLVVGPEYLIVDPETGKEVKYGEVGVLCTRGKHVFKGYYKDEKLTEETMKCYNGKKYYVTGNIGFLDKDRYFTLIGRASRFFIINTLNKVYCELVQQVVSNIDVVDSCAIVPKPNEETLYKCKAYVVLKPGITASKEIENYIISKCKETYIDPETNEETILKDYEIPESVNFLETLPRTNAAEKIDYEKLKKMAEEEYNYEKGKTLTKHK
;
A
#
# COMPACT_ATOMS: atom_id res chain seq x y z
N GLN A 1 -16.55 -26.47 -5.92
CA GLN A 1 -16.81 -25.77 -7.19
C GLN A 1 -15.69 -26.14 -8.15
N ASP A 2 -16.00 -26.48 -9.41
CA ASP A 2 -14.99 -26.77 -10.43
C ASP A 2 -14.54 -25.44 -11.09
N LEU A 3 -13.25 -25.15 -11.04
CA LEU A 3 -12.62 -23.98 -11.63
C LEU A 3 -11.66 -24.34 -12.78
N SER A 4 -11.72 -25.56 -13.33
CA SER A 4 -10.78 -26.04 -14.36
C SER A 4 -10.65 -25.14 -15.61
N ASN A 5 -11.68 -24.36 -15.90
CA ASN A 5 -11.69 -23.40 -17.02
C ASN A 5 -11.10 -22.02 -16.69
N LEU A 6 -10.80 -21.72 -15.41
CA LEU A 6 -10.17 -20.47 -15.04
C LEU A 6 -8.71 -20.44 -15.51
N LYS A 7 -8.33 -19.44 -16.28
CA LYS A 7 -6.97 -19.27 -16.82
C LYS A 7 -6.25 -18.09 -16.22
N ILE A 8 -6.97 -17.01 -15.96
CA ILE A 8 -6.41 -15.77 -15.44
C ILE A 8 -7.37 -15.22 -14.39
N TYR A 9 -6.83 -14.82 -13.27
CA TYR A 9 -7.52 -14.03 -12.23
C TYR A 9 -6.90 -12.64 -12.17
N LEU A 10 -7.69 -11.62 -12.45
CA LEU A 10 -7.24 -10.22 -12.43
C LEU A 10 -7.46 -9.64 -11.03
N SER A 11 -6.40 -9.13 -10.44
CA SER A 11 -6.44 -8.34 -9.21
C SER A 11 -6.03 -6.90 -9.49
N GLY A 12 -6.71 -5.94 -8.87
CA GLY A 12 -6.38 -4.52 -8.99
C GLY A 12 -7.34 -3.64 -8.20
N GLY A 13 -6.95 -2.39 -8.02
CA GLY A 13 -7.77 -1.40 -7.32
C GLY A 13 -7.57 -1.33 -5.81
N ASP A 14 -7.01 -2.36 -5.18
CA ASP A 14 -6.54 -2.37 -3.80
C ASP A 14 -5.26 -3.19 -3.69
N TYR A 15 -4.61 -3.15 -2.51
CA TYR A 15 -3.40 -3.90 -2.26
C TYR A 15 -3.69 -5.40 -2.18
N LEU A 16 -2.90 -6.19 -2.88
CA LEU A 16 -2.87 -7.64 -2.80
C LEU A 16 -1.50 -8.08 -2.29
N SER A 17 -1.43 -8.68 -1.11
CA SER A 17 -0.18 -9.19 -0.56
C SER A 17 0.28 -10.46 -1.29
N VAL A 18 1.59 -10.75 -1.21
CA VAL A 18 2.15 -12.00 -1.76
C VAL A 18 1.48 -13.22 -1.13
N SER A 19 1.28 -13.21 0.20
CA SER A 19 0.59 -14.29 0.91
C SER A 19 -0.84 -14.52 0.38
N GLN A 20 -1.63 -13.44 0.18
CA GLN A 20 -2.98 -13.56 -0.37
C GLN A 20 -2.96 -14.09 -1.82
N SER A 21 -1.96 -13.71 -2.61
CA SER A 21 -1.76 -14.24 -3.97
C SER A 21 -1.51 -15.74 -3.93
N HIS A 22 -0.67 -16.20 -3.01
CA HIS A 22 -0.38 -17.62 -2.77
C HIS A 22 -1.62 -18.41 -2.39
N ASP A 23 -2.34 -17.94 -1.36
CA ASP A 23 -3.56 -18.60 -0.89
C ASP A 23 -4.59 -18.73 -2.02
N ALA A 24 -4.72 -17.69 -2.85
CA ALA A 24 -5.60 -17.72 -4.01
C ALA A 24 -5.14 -18.74 -5.08
N ILE A 25 -3.84 -18.80 -5.38
CA ILE A 25 -3.27 -19.77 -6.34
C ILE A 25 -3.51 -21.20 -5.85
N GLU A 26 -3.24 -21.46 -4.57
CA GLU A 26 -3.47 -22.80 -3.98
C GLU A 26 -4.97 -23.15 -3.97
N TYR A 27 -5.85 -22.22 -3.66
CA TYR A 27 -7.28 -22.42 -3.76
C TYR A 27 -7.70 -22.78 -5.19
N PHE A 28 -7.19 -22.09 -6.20
CA PHE A 28 -7.48 -22.38 -7.60
C PHE A 28 -7.01 -23.77 -8.00
N LYS A 29 -5.79 -24.16 -7.62
CA LYS A 29 -5.25 -25.51 -7.87
C LYS A 29 -6.10 -26.60 -7.26
N GLN A 30 -6.52 -26.44 -6.00
CA GLN A 30 -7.39 -27.40 -5.29
C GLN A 30 -8.75 -27.57 -5.97
N HIS A 31 -9.18 -26.57 -6.77
CA HIS A 31 -10.43 -26.60 -7.53
C HIS A 31 -10.23 -26.88 -9.03
N GLY A 32 -9.07 -27.44 -9.39
CA GLY A 32 -8.79 -27.90 -10.75
C GLY A 32 -8.27 -26.84 -11.71
N ALA A 33 -8.09 -25.58 -11.28
CA ALA A 33 -7.57 -24.53 -12.14
C ALA A 33 -6.03 -24.46 -12.12
N ASN A 34 -5.45 -24.21 -13.30
CA ASN A 34 -4.07 -23.75 -13.45
C ASN A 34 -4.10 -22.29 -13.90
N ALA A 35 -4.56 -21.44 -12.97
CA ALA A 35 -4.76 -20.01 -13.25
C ALA A 35 -3.55 -19.19 -12.79
N THR A 36 -3.24 -18.15 -13.57
CA THR A 36 -2.26 -17.14 -13.20
C THR A 36 -2.96 -15.94 -12.58
N ILE A 37 -2.39 -15.40 -11.49
CA ILE A 37 -2.82 -14.12 -10.98
C ILE A 37 -2.13 -13.02 -11.78
N SER A 38 -2.91 -12.06 -12.28
CA SER A 38 -2.42 -10.84 -12.89
C SER A 38 -2.71 -9.68 -11.95
N ASN A 39 -1.70 -9.26 -11.18
CA ASN A 39 -1.79 -8.08 -10.35
C ASN A 39 -1.49 -6.84 -11.21
N SER A 40 -2.35 -5.82 -11.13
CA SER A 40 -2.22 -4.61 -11.95
C SER A 40 -2.56 -3.36 -11.14
N SER A 41 -1.94 -2.26 -11.49
CA SER A 41 -2.19 -0.94 -10.90
C SER A 41 -2.70 0.03 -11.94
N GLY A 42 -3.61 0.90 -11.53
CA GLY A 42 -4.16 1.97 -12.34
C GLY A 42 -5.11 2.83 -11.56
N THR A 43 -5.58 3.89 -12.20
CA THR A 43 -6.55 4.84 -11.64
C THR A 43 -7.62 5.17 -12.67
N GLY A 44 -8.73 5.78 -12.26
CA GLY A 44 -9.75 6.27 -13.18
C GLY A 44 -9.18 7.27 -14.20
N GLU A 45 -8.22 8.07 -13.76
CA GLU A 45 -7.53 9.08 -14.56
C GLU A 45 -6.64 8.49 -15.66
N THR A 46 -6.32 7.19 -15.59
CA THR A 46 -5.51 6.43 -16.56
C THR A 46 -6.30 5.30 -17.22
N LEU A 47 -7.63 5.40 -17.27
CA LEU A 47 -8.53 4.36 -17.76
C LEU A 47 -8.36 3.01 -17.04
N GLY A 48 -8.01 3.06 -15.76
CA GLY A 48 -7.94 1.91 -14.89
C GLY A 48 -6.71 1.01 -15.03
N CYS A 49 -5.76 1.31 -15.92
CA CYS A 49 -4.59 0.46 -16.11
C CYS A 49 -3.32 1.26 -16.43
N SER A 50 -2.37 1.26 -15.51
CA SER A 50 -1.00 1.79 -15.74
C SER A 50 0.02 0.67 -15.88
N THR A 51 -0.27 -0.50 -15.31
CA THR A 51 0.59 -1.69 -15.39
C THR A 51 -0.23 -2.91 -15.83
N ASN A 52 0.45 -3.92 -16.33
CA ASN A 52 -0.15 -5.15 -16.80
C ASN A 52 0.78 -6.33 -16.50
N ALA A 53 0.23 -7.39 -15.91
CA ALA A 53 0.94 -8.64 -15.68
C ALA A 53 0.46 -9.79 -16.60
N MET A 54 -0.39 -9.51 -17.58
CA MET A 54 -0.81 -10.52 -18.56
C MET A 54 0.26 -10.72 -19.64
N ASN A 55 0.51 -11.98 -19.98
CA ASN A 55 1.48 -12.38 -21.02
C ASN A 55 2.93 -11.96 -20.74
N VAL A 56 3.25 -11.72 -19.47
CA VAL A 56 4.61 -11.46 -18.99
C VAL A 56 4.91 -12.43 -17.84
N PRO A 57 6.18 -12.74 -17.54
CA PRO A 57 6.53 -13.55 -16.39
C PRO A 57 5.91 -12.99 -15.11
N TYR A 58 5.29 -13.86 -14.32
CA TYR A 58 4.71 -13.46 -13.04
C TYR A 58 5.81 -13.07 -12.04
N ARG A 59 5.64 -11.90 -11.42
CA ARG A 59 6.49 -11.39 -10.35
C ARG A 59 5.59 -10.86 -9.25
N PRO A 60 5.38 -11.64 -8.18
CA PRO A 60 4.37 -11.36 -7.15
C PRO A 60 4.61 -10.05 -6.38
N GLU A 61 5.89 -9.64 -6.26
CA GLU A 61 6.32 -8.40 -5.60
C GLU A 61 6.00 -7.15 -6.42
N THR A 62 5.58 -7.31 -7.68
CA THR A 62 5.30 -6.19 -8.57
C THR A 62 3.81 -6.08 -8.91
N VAL A 63 3.43 -4.92 -9.43
CA VAL A 63 2.11 -4.72 -10.04
C VAL A 63 2.17 -4.86 -11.57
N GLY A 64 3.14 -5.60 -12.08
CA GLY A 64 3.34 -5.89 -13.50
C GLY A 64 4.17 -4.85 -14.26
N GLN A 65 4.31 -5.08 -15.57
CA GLN A 65 5.03 -4.17 -16.46
C GLN A 65 4.20 -2.95 -16.83
N LEU A 66 4.86 -1.83 -17.08
CA LEU A 66 4.21 -0.64 -17.62
C LEU A 66 3.57 -0.94 -18.97
N VAL A 67 2.32 -0.50 -19.14
CA VAL A 67 1.55 -0.69 -20.38
C VAL A 67 2.27 -0.02 -21.55
N VAL A 68 2.31 -0.70 -22.70
CA VAL A 68 2.94 -0.21 -23.91
C VAL A 68 2.10 0.89 -24.57
N GLY A 69 2.76 1.95 -25.03
CA GLY A 69 2.16 3.09 -25.74
C GLY A 69 2.21 4.40 -24.98
N PRO A 70 1.86 4.47 -23.68
CA PRO A 70 2.10 5.66 -22.87
C PRO A 70 3.59 5.95 -22.63
N GLU A 71 3.88 7.23 -22.35
CA GLU A 71 5.18 7.63 -21.78
C GLU A 71 5.07 7.63 -20.25
N TYR A 72 6.12 7.15 -19.58
CA TYR A 72 6.20 7.10 -18.13
C TYR A 72 7.50 7.72 -17.63
N LEU A 73 7.43 8.32 -16.45
CA LEU A 73 8.56 8.80 -15.67
C LEU A 73 8.39 8.35 -14.22
N ILE A 74 9.49 8.02 -13.56
CA ILE A 74 9.54 7.99 -12.10
C ILE A 74 10.25 9.27 -11.66
N VAL A 75 9.58 10.05 -10.81
CA VAL A 75 10.04 11.39 -10.43
C VAL A 75 10.20 11.48 -8.92
N ASP A 76 11.33 11.96 -8.48
CA ASP A 76 11.53 12.31 -7.08
C ASP A 76 10.55 13.42 -6.69
N PRO A 77 9.68 13.21 -5.68
CA PRO A 77 8.62 14.15 -5.34
C PRO A 77 9.12 15.46 -4.75
N GLU A 78 10.34 15.51 -4.23
CA GLU A 78 10.92 16.70 -3.60
C GLU A 78 11.64 17.59 -4.62
N THR A 79 12.44 16.95 -5.49
CA THR A 79 13.26 17.68 -6.46
C THR A 79 12.58 17.86 -7.82
N GLY A 80 11.52 17.08 -8.10
CA GLY A 80 10.85 17.04 -9.40
C GLY A 80 11.71 16.46 -10.53
N LYS A 81 12.82 15.81 -10.21
CA LYS A 81 13.73 15.21 -11.21
C LYS A 81 13.39 13.74 -11.45
N GLU A 82 13.59 13.32 -12.69
CA GLU A 82 13.50 11.91 -13.05
C GLU A 82 14.61 11.12 -12.33
N VAL A 83 14.24 9.97 -11.76
CA VAL A 83 15.15 9.04 -11.07
C VAL A 83 15.52 7.87 -11.98
N LYS A 84 16.58 7.14 -11.63
CA LYS A 84 17.05 5.98 -12.38
C LYS A 84 16.27 4.72 -12.02
N TYR A 85 16.47 3.66 -12.83
CA TYR A 85 15.95 2.33 -12.50
C TYR A 85 16.44 1.88 -11.12
N GLY A 86 15.51 1.35 -10.32
CA GLY A 86 15.75 0.93 -8.95
C GLY A 86 15.66 2.05 -7.91
N GLU A 87 15.60 3.32 -8.30
CA GLU A 87 15.42 4.44 -7.38
C GLU A 87 13.92 4.74 -7.18
N VAL A 88 13.55 5.04 -5.94
CA VAL A 88 12.16 5.28 -5.53
C VAL A 88 11.71 6.68 -5.94
N GLY A 89 10.53 6.77 -6.52
CA GLY A 89 9.87 8.03 -6.84
C GLY A 89 8.38 7.84 -7.15
N VAL A 90 7.74 8.90 -7.59
CA VAL A 90 6.32 8.90 -7.96
C VAL A 90 6.17 8.55 -9.43
N LEU A 91 5.31 7.58 -9.75
CA LEU A 91 4.97 7.24 -11.12
C LEU A 91 4.16 8.37 -11.76
N CYS A 92 4.67 8.89 -12.87
CA CYS A 92 4.01 9.88 -13.71
C CYS A 92 3.77 9.29 -15.10
N THR A 93 2.65 9.62 -15.71
CA THR A 93 2.30 9.08 -17.05
C THR A 93 1.68 10.13 -17.95
N ARG A 94 1.90 9.99 -19.25
CA ARG A 94 1.23 10.78 -20.29
C ARG A 94 0.87 9.94 -21.50
N GLY A 95 -0.22 10.30 -22.16
CA GLY A 95 -0.69 9.62 -23.36
C GLY A 95 -2.19 9.77 -23.55
N LYS A 96 -2.72 9.11 -24.56
CA LYS A 96 -4.15 9.18 -24.88
C LYS A 96 -5.07 8.53 -23.83
N HIS A 97 -4.51 7.70 -22.96
CA HIS A 97 -5.20 7.03 -21.85
C HIS A 97 -5.38 7.93 -20.64
N VAL A 98 -4.68 9.07 -20.58
CA VAL A 98 -4.80 10.01 -19.46
C VAL A 98 -6.03 10.90 -19.67
N PHE A 99 -6.82 11.07 -18.63
CA PHE A 99 -7.99 11.95 -18.62
C PHE A 99 -7.62 13.42 -18.95
N LYS A 100 -8.61 14.24 -19.29
CA LYS A 100 -8.37 15.66 -19.58
C LYS A 100 -8.26 16.53 -18.32
N GLY A 101 -8.86 16.09 -17.23
CA GLY A 101 -8.90 16.81 -15.96
C GLY A 101 -10.17 16.47 -15.17
N TYR A 102 -10.25 16.99 -13.94
CA TYR A 102 -11.41 16.84 -13.08
C TYR A 102 -12.52 17.81 -13.48
N TYR A 103 -13.76 17.31 -13.51
CA TYR A 103 -14.91 18.11 -13.92
C TYR A 103 -15.18 19.25 -12.93
N LYS A 104 -15.14 20.50 -13.42
CA LYS A 104 -15.33 21.72 -12.64
C LYS A 104 -14.35 21.90 -11.47
N ASP A 105 -13.17 21.27 -11.52
CA ASP A 105 -12.11 21.41 -10.54
C ASP A 105 -10.77 21.59 -11.24
N GLU A 106 -10.56 22.82 -11.72
CA GLU A 106 -9.31 23.21 -12.38
C GLU A 106 -8.12 23.16 -11.42
N LYS A 107 -8.34 23.55 -10.16
CA LYS A 107 -7.30 23.57 -9.13
C LYS A 107 -6.74 22.16 -8.93
N LEU A 108 -7.58 21.17 -8.68
CA LEU A 108 -7.15 19.77 -8.51
C LEU A 108 -6.50 19.23 -9.80
N THR A 109 -7.02 19.64 -10.96
CA THR A 109 -6.42 19.27 -12.26
C THR A 109 -4.99 19.80 -12.37
N GLU A 110 -4.71 21.05 -12.01
CA GLU A 110 -3.38 21.63 -12.02
C GLU A 110 -2.45 21.03 -10.97
N GLU A 111 -2.98 20.68 -9.80
CA GLU A 111 -2.23 20.00 -8.76
C GLU A 111 -1.73 18.62 -9.17
N THR A 112 -2.51 17.90 -9.96
CA THR A 112 -2.21 16.51 -10.37
C THR A 112 -1.55 16.41 -11.74
N MET A 113 -1.60 17.46 -12.57
CA MET A 113 -0.96 17.51 -13.88
C MET A 113 0.28 18.39 -13.82
N LYS A 114 1.47 17.81 -13.89
CA LYS A 114 2.75 18.53 -13.78
C LYS A 114 3.55 18.50 -15.08
N CYS A 115 4.38 19.53 -15.29
CA CYS A 115 5.29 19.59 -16.43
C CYS A 115 6.66 19.04 -16.05
N TYR A 116 7.09 18.01 -16.76
CA TYR A 116 8.45 17.46 -16.68
C TYR A 116 9.06 17.44 -18.09
N ASN A 117 10.29 17.94 -18.22
CA ASN A 117 10.99 18.00 -19.51
C ASN A 117 10.17 18.67 -20.64
N GLY A 118 9.39 19.73 -20.30
CA GLY A 118 8.54 20.47 -21.24
C GLY A 118 7.27 19.72 -21.68
N LYS A 119 6.95 18.59 -21.08
CA LYS A 119 5.75 17.80 -21.38
C LYS A 119 4.86 17.66 -20.14
N LYS A 120 3.53 17.65 -20.34
CA LYS A 120 2.55 17.51 -19.26
C LYS A 120 2.30 16.05 -18.96
N TYR A 121 2.45 15.66 -17.70
CA TYR A 121 2.22 14.32 -17.15
C TYR A 121 1.17 14.36 -16.05
N TYR A 122 0.39 13.32 -15.95
CA TYR A 122 -0.43 13.02 -14.78
C TYR A 122 0.45 12.36 -13.70
N VAL A 123 0.41 12.92 -12.50
CA VAL A 123 1.10 12.40 -11.30
C VAL A 123 0.16 11.42 -10.62
N THR A 124 0.45 10.12 -10.73
CA THR A 124 -0.50 9.07 -10.26
C THR A 124 -0.62 9.00 -8.74
N GLY A 125 0.31 9.58 -8.02
CA GLY A 125 0.44 9.44 -6.58
C GLY A 125 0.97 8.06 -6.13
N ASN A 126 1.20 7.12 -7.02
CA ASN A 126 1.81 5.83 -6.71
C ASN A 126 3.32 5.99 -6.55
N ILE A 127 3.87 5.59 -5.40
CA ILE A 127 5.29 5.60 -5.09
C ILE A 127 5.85 4.21 -5.30
N GLY A 128 6.98 4.12 -5.97
CA GLY A 128 7.64 2.86 -6.25
C GLY A 128 8.87 3.05 -7.10
N PHE A 129 9.37 1.97 -7.65
CA PHE A 129 10.51 1.99 -8.57
C PHE A 129 10.27 1.07 -9.77
N LEU A 130 10.99 1.33 -10.83
CA LEU A 130 11.04 0.48 -12.02
C LEU A 130 12.34 -0.31 -12.05
N ASP A 131 12.23 -1.57 -12.37
CA ASP A 131 13.41 -2.35 -12.78
C ASP A 131 13.75 -2.14 -14.27
N LYS A 132 14.84 -2.76 -14.72
CA LYS A 132 15.30 -2.68 -16.12
C LYS A 132 14.36 -3.36 -17.11
N ASP A 133 13.55 -4.30 -16.64
CA ASP A 133 12.54 -5.01 -17.42
C ASP A 133 11.20 -4.26 -17.42
N ARG A 134 11.14 -3.05 -16.83
CA ARG A 134 9.97 -2.19 -16.70
C ARG A 134 8.84 -2.75 -15.84
N TYR A 135 9.15 -3.64 -14.90
CA TYR A 135 8.22 -3.98 -13.83
C TYR A 135 8.19 -2.86 -12.80
N PHE A 136 6.99 -2.53 -12.34
CA PHE A 136 6.80 -1.52 -11.31
C PHE A 136 6.53 -2.18 -9.97
N THR A 137 7.45 -1.99 -9.02
CA THR A 137 7.24 -2.35 -7.62
C THR A 137 6.58 -1.19 -6.92
N LEU A 138 5.33 -1.39 -6.50
CA LEU A 138 4.54 -0.38 -5.78
C LEU A 138 4.86 -0.45 -4.29
N ILE A 139 5.49 0.59 -3.75
CA ILE A 139 5.81 0.70 -2.32
C ILE A 139 4.65 1.32 -1.54
N GLY A 140 3.89 2.24 -2.17
CA GLY A 140 2.80 2.91 -1.52
C GLY A 140 2.21 4.07 -2.32
N ARG A 141 1.43 4.92 -1.63
CA ARG A 141 0.86 6.14 -2.22
C ARG A 141 1.41 7.40 -1.57
N ALA A 142 1.61 8.44 -2.37
CA ALA A 142 2.03 9.76 -1.89
C ALA A 142 1.08 10.38 -0.84
N SER A 143 -0.19 9.95 -0.80
CA SER A 143 -1.17 10.33 0.21
C SER A 143 -1.18 9.45 1.46
N ARG A 144 -0.40 8.37 1.47
CA ARG A 144 -0.39 7.34 2.52
C ARG A 144 0.99 7.13 3.15
N PHE A 145 1.84 8.13 3.09
CA PHE A 145 3.00 8.21 3.97
C PHE A 145 2.77 9.29 5.03
N PHE A 146 3.48 9.20 6.11
CA PHE A 146 3.55 10.26 7.12
C PHE A 146 4.99 10.48 7.57
N ILE A 147 5.24 11.63 8.18
CA ILE A 147 6.58 12.03 8.55
C ILE A 147 6.71 11.96 10.07
N ILE A 148 7.76 11.29 10.53
CA ILE A 148 8.18 11.25 11.93
C ILE A 148 9.42 12.13 12.08
N ASN A 149 9.45 12.97 13.12
CA ASN A 149 10.61 13.83 13.42
C ASN A 149 11.11 14.66 12.25
N THR A 150 10.21 15.20 11.43
CA THR A 150 10.49 16.07 10.27
C THR A 150 11.31 15.47 9.12
N LEU A 151 11.96 14.33 9.32
CA LEU A 151 12.88 13.74 8.32
C LEU A 151 12.52 12.31 7.91
N ASN A 152 11.95 11.51 8.83
CA ASN A 152 11.71 10.10 8.59
C ASN A 152 10.34 9.86 7.96
N LYS A 153 10.31 9.33 6.74
CA LYS A 153 9.08 8.96 6.03
C LYS A 153 8.71 7.52 6.37
N VAL A 154 7.46 7.29 6.77
CA VAL A 154 6.87 5.96 6.96
C VAL A 154 5.88 5.72 5.83
N TYR A 155 6.15 4.72 5.02
CA TYR A 155 5.24 4.26 3.96
C TYR A 155 4.31 3.20 4.54
N CYS A 156 3.03 3.55 4.69
CA CYS A 156 2.06 2.69 5.35
C CYS A 156 1.94 1.32 4.68
N GLU A 157 2.04 1.25 3.35
CA GLU A 157 1.95 0.01 2.60
C GLU A 157 3.11 -0.94 2.88
N LEU A 158 4.34 -0.43 3.05
CA LEU A 158 5.50 -1.24 3.38
C LEU A 158 5.33 -1.89 4.76
N VAL A 159 4.92 -1.11 5.75
CA VAL A 159 4.64 -1.62 7.10
C VAL A 159 3.46 -2.60 7.07
N GLN A 160 2.42 -2.28 6.29
CA GLN A 160 1.25 -3.14 6.13
C GLN A 160 1.63 -4.49 5.51
N GLN A 161 2.55 -4.50 4.54
CA GLN A 161 3.08 -5.74 3.95
C GLN A 161 3.71 -6.63 5.01
N VAL A 162 4.61 -6.10 5.83
CA VAL A 162 5.26 -6.87 6.89
C VAL A 162 4.24 -7.39 7.90
N VAL A 163 3.32 -6.54 8.39
CA VAL A 163 2.31 -6.94 9.37
C VAL A 163 1.35 -7.97 8.81
N SER A 164 0.91 -7.85 7.56
CA SER A 164 -0.05 -8.79 6.95
C SER A 164 0.51 -10.19 6.73
N ASN A 165 1.84 -10.34 6.70
CA ASN A 165 2.49 -11.65 6.56
C ASN A 165 2.76 -12.36 7.90
N ILE A 166 2.40 -11.75 9.04
CA ILE A 166 2.49 -12.40 10.35
C ILE A 166 1.38 -13.46 10.45
N ASP A 167 1.74 -14.64 10.87
CA ASP A 167 0.91 -15.86 10.88
C ASP A 167 -0.46 -15.73 11.56
N VAL A 168 -0.58 -14.86 12.57
CA VAL A 168 -1.82 -14.60 13.33
C VAL A 168 -2.73 -13.54 12.69
N VAL A 169 -2.26 -12.83 11.66
CA VAL A 169 -2.95 -11.71 11.02
C VAL A 169 -3.75 -12.20 9.82
N ASP A 170 -5.03 -11.83 9.77
CA ASP A 170 -5.89 -12.01 8.58
C ASP A 170 -5.79 -10.79 7.65
N SER A 171 -5.98 -9.62 8.20
CA SER A 171 -5.84 -8.36 7.49
C SER A 171 -5.43 -7.23 8.42
N CYS A 172 -4.79 -6.19 7.86
CA CYS A 172 -4.37 -5.04 8.66
C CYS A 172 -4.42 -3.73 7.88
N ALA A 173 -4.38 -2.63 8.62
CA ALA A 173 -4.23 -1.29 8.09
C ALA A 173 -3.30 -0.46 8.97
N ILE A 174 -2.42 0.30 8.34
CA ILE A 174 -1.44 1.15 9.02
C ILE A 174 -1.83 2.61 8.84
N VAL A 175 -1.81 3.36 9.94
CA VAL A 175 -2.13 4.79 9.93
C VAL A 175 -1.20 5.57 10.88
N PRO A 176 -1.02 6.89 10.67
CA PRO A 176 -0.37 7.74 11.65
C PRO A 176 -1.27 7.92 12.89
N LYS A 177 -0.70 7.79 14.09
CA LYS A 177 -1.29 8.25 15.36
C LYS A 177 -0.56 9.51 15.80
N PRO A 178 -1.25 10.61 16.13
CA PRO A 178 -0.59 11.83 16.60
C PRO A 178 0.28 11.56 17.84
N ASN A 179 1.40 12.27 17.93
CA ASN A 179 2.34 12.17 19.04
C ASN A 179 3.03 13.53 19.28
N GLU A 180 3.18 13.94 20.53
CA GLU A 180 3.74 15.26 20.87
C GLU A 180 5.24 15.40 20.59
N GLU A 181 6.00 14.30 20.73
CA GLU A 181 7.45 14.33 20.56
C GLU A 181 7.88 14.15 19.11
N THR A 182 7.17 13.31 18.36
CA THR A 182 7.60 12.85 17.05
C THR A 182 6.65 13.25 15.91
N LEU A 183 5.65 14.09 16.20
CA LEU A 183 4.53 14.48 15.34
C LEU A 183 3.53 13.32 15.12
N TYR A 184 4.03 12.18 14.70
CA TYR A 184 3.25 10.94 14.53
C TYR A 184 4.05 9.73 14.97
N LYS A 185 3.34 8.64 15.28
CA LYS A 185 3.85 7.30 15.44
C LYS A 185 3.07 6.33 14.57
N CYS A 186 3.67 5.20 14.24
CA CYS A 186 3.04 4.16 13.45
C CYS A 186 2.03 3.39 14.30
N LYS A 187 0.80 3.24 13.81
CA LYS A 187 -0.26 2.46 14.46
C LYS A 187 -0.84 1.43 13.51
N ALA A 188 -1.02 0.21 14.02
CA ALA A 188 -1.67 -0.87 13.28
C ALA A 188 -3.10 -1.13 13.80
N TYR A 189 -4.05 -1.27 12.88
CA TYR A 189 -5.34 -1.90 13.12
C TYR A 189 -5.31 -3.28 12.48
N VAL A 190 -5.63 -4.31 13.25
CA VAL A 190 -5.44 -5.70 12.84
C VAL A 190 -6.74 -6.49 13.04
N VAL A 191 -7.11 -7.27 12.04
CA VAL A 191 -8.07 -8.36 12.14
C VAL A 191 -7.28 -9.65 12.30
N LEU A 192 -7.59 -10.42 13.32
CA LEU A 192 -6.92 -11.68 13.60
C LEU A 192 -7.56 -12.83 12.81
N LYS A 193 -6.77 -13.84 12.49
CA LYS A 193 -7.28 -15.07 11.90
C LYS A 193 -8.29 -15.76 12.81
N PRO A 194 -9.25 -16.52 12.26
CA PRO A 194 -10.23 -17.28 13.05
C PRO A 194 -9.55 -18.16 14.11
N GLY A 195 -10.09 -18.12 15.35
CA GLY A 195 -9.58 -18.90 16.46
C GLY A 195 -8.49 -18.22 17.28
N ILE A 196 -7.97 -17.07 16.85
CA ILE A 196 -7.01 -16.27 17.62
C ILE A 196 -7.78 -15.23 18.46
N THR A 197 -7.49 -15.16 19.74
CA THR A 197 -8.13 -14.19 20.65
C THR A 197 -7.22 -12.99 20.86
N ALA A 198 -7.79 -11.80 20.73
CA ALA A 198 -7.08 -10.54 20.98
C ALA A 198 -6.59 -10.45 22.43
N SER A 199 -5.30 -10.20 22.60
CA SER A 199 -4.67 -10.05 23.92
C SER A 199 -3.42 -9.17 23.83
N LYS A 200 -2.90 -8.76 24.99
CA LYS A 200 -1.64 -8.00 25.05
C LYS A 200 -0.44 -8.83 24.59
N GLU A 201 -0.48 -10.13 24.81
CA GLU A 201 0.53 -11.09 24.35
C GLU A 201 0.57 -11.14 22.83
N ILE A 202 -0.60 -11.19 22.16
CA ILE A 202 -0.69 -11.18 20.68
C ILE A 202 -0.25 -9.83 20.13
N GLU A 203 -0.60 -8.70 20.75
CA GLU A 203 -0.08 -7.39 20.37
C GLU A 203 1.45 -7.36 20.44
N ASN A 204 2.04 -7.78 21.56
CA ASN A 204 3.48 -7.82 21.72
C ASN A 204 4.15 -8.78 20.73
N TYR A 205 3.52 -9.90 20.43
CA TYR A 205 3.99 -10.84 19.40
C TYR A 205 4.06 -10.19 18.03
N ILE A 206 2.99 -9.51 17.59
CA ILE A 206 2.97 -8.80 16.30
C ILE A 206 4.07 -7.75 16.25
N ILE A 207 4.20 -6.92 17.29
CA ILE A 207 5.24 -5.88 17.37
C ILE A 207 6.65 -6.50 17.35
N SER A 208 6.85 -7.62 18.02
CA SER A 208 8.16 -8.31 18.02
C SER A 208 8.51 -8.85 16.64
N LYS A 209 7.54 -9.40 15.92
CA LYS A 209 7.73 -9.87 14.55
C LYS A 209 8.07 -8.75 13.57
N CYS A 210 7.54 -7.55 13.77
CA CYS A 210 7.93 -6.38 12.98
C CYS A 210 9.39 -5.95 13.16
N LYS A 211 10.09 -6.42 14.21
CA LYS A 211 11.52 -6.15 14.43
C LYS A 211 12.44 -7.18 13.79
N GLU A 212 11.88 -8.29 13.34
CA GLU A 212 12.64 -9.33 12.64
C GLU A 212 12.80 -8.95 11.16
N THR A 213 13.83 -9.49 10.52
CA THR A 213 13.93 -9.41 9.07
C THR A 213 12.79 -10.22 8.46
N TYR A 214 11.92 -9.54 7.72
CA TYR A 214 10.94 -10.21 6.89
C TYR A 214 11.62 -10.66 5.60
N ILE A 215 11.57 -11.95 5.33
CA ILE A 215 12.04 -12.53 4.06
C ILE A 215 10.78 -12.92 3.28
N ASP A 216 10.61 -12.31 2.12
CA ASP A 216 9.54 -12.68 1.23
C ASP A 216 9.75 -14.13 0.75
N PRO A 217 8.79 -15.05 0.98
CA PRO A 217 8.99 -16.47 0.72
C PRO A 217 9.15 -16.82 -0.77
N GLU A 218 8.76 -15.92 -1.67
CA GLU A 218 8.84 -16.15 -3.12
C GLU A 218 10.05 -15.47 -3.75
N THR A 219 10.35 -14.25 -3.33
CA THR A 219 11.38 -13.43 -3.95
C THR A 219 12.72 -13.54 -3.24
N ASN A 220 12.73 -14.05 -2.00
CA ASN A 220 13.85 -13.98 -1.05
C ASN A 220 14.33 -12.52 -0.79
N GLU A 221 13.52 -11.53 -1.10
CA GLU A 221 13.83 -10.16 -0.74
C GLU A 221 13.71 -9.96 0.77
N GLU A 222 14.70 -9.32 1.35
CA GLU A 222 14.73 -9.00 2.77
C GLU A 222 14.15 -7.60 3.01
N THR A 223 13.16 -7.51 3.88
CA THR A 223 12.61 -6.24 4.36
C THR A 223 12.86 -6.11 5.85
N ILE A 224 13.53 -5.04 6.24
CA ILE A 224 13.78 -4.68 7.64
C ILE A 224 13.11 -3.34 7.90
N LEU A 225 12.10 -3.35 8.77
CA LEU A 225 11.49 -2.09 9.22
C LEU A 225 12.47 -1.36 10.15
N LYS A 226 12.61 -0.07 9.92
CA LYS A 226 13.34 0.81 10.83
C LYS A 226 12.55 1.00 12.13
N ASP A 227 13.21 1.29 13.21
CA ASP A 227 12.57 1.43 14.54
C ASP A 227 11.35 2.35 14.53
N TYR A 228 11.39 3.42 13.75
CA TYR A 228 10.30 4.38 13.63
C TYR A 228 9.15 3.92 12.70
N GLU A 229 9.35 2.87 11.91
CA GLU A 229 8.34 2.24 11.04
C GLU A 229 7.55 1.16 11.79
N ILE A 230 8.12 0.63 12.89
CA ILE A 230 7.48 -0.40 13.71
C ILE A 230 6.24 0.18 14.40
N PRO A 231 5.08 -0.49 14.33
CA PRO A 231 3.89 -0.05 15.05
C PRO A 231 4.15 0.09 16.55
N GLU A 232 3.87 1.27 17.13
CA GLU A 232 3.94 1.50 18.57
C GLU A 232 2.83 0.73 19.31
N SER A 233 1.69 0.57 18.66
CA SER A 233 0.52 -0.12 19.22
C SER A 233 -0.30 -0.81 18.15
N VAL A 234 -1.01 -1.87 18.57
CA VAL A 234 -1.92 -2.62 17.71
C VAL A 234 -3.31 -2.59 18.32
N ASN A 235 -4.31 -2.17 17.56
CA ASN A 235 -5.71 -2.30 17.94
C ASN A 235 -6.36 -3.41 17.13
N PHE A 236 -7.04 -4.32 17.80
CA PHE A 236 -7.76 -5.41 17.17
C PHE A 236 -9.18 -4.98 16.81
N LEU A 237 -9.61 -5.32 15.60
CA LEU A 237 -10.94 -5.08 15.10
C LEU A 237 -11.54 -6.40 14.60
N GLU A 238 -12.86 -6.54 14.66
CA GLU A 238 -13.56 -7.67 14.03
C GLU A 238 -13.49 -7.59 12.51
N THR A 239 -13.58 -6.37 11.95
CA THR A 239 -13.44 -6.08 10.53
C THR A 239 -12.83 -4.71 10.33
N LEU A 240 -12.03 -4.52 9.29
CA LEU A 240 -11.57 -3.20 8.88
C LEU A 240 -12.72 -2.38 8.29
N PRO A 241 -12.88 -1.10 8.65
CA PRO A 241 -13.90 -0.24 8.06
C PRO A 241 -13.66 -0.09 6.56
N ARG A 242 -14.75 -0.07 5.78
CA ARG A 242 -14.71 0.05 4.33
C ARG A 242 -15.53 1.24 3.85
N THR A 243 -15.12 1.80 2.71
CA THR A 243 -15.84 2.90 2.06
C THR A 243 -17.10 2.38 1.37
N ASN A 244 -18.18 3.17 1.38
CA ASN A 244 -19.49 2.77 0.81
C ASN A 244 -19.46 2.58 -0.72
N ALA A 245 -18.56 3.28 -1.43
CA ALA A 245 -18.58 3.33 -2.89
C ALA A 245 -17.75 2.23 -3.57
N ALA A 246 -16.70 1.74 -2.92
CA ALA A 246 -15.74 0.83 -3.56
C ALA A 246 -15.31 -0.33 -2.66
N GLU A 247 -15.92 -0.48 -1.50
CA GLU A 247 -15.57 -1.49 -0.48
C GLU A 247 -14.08 -1.55 -0.09
N LYS A 248 -13.35 -0.46 -0.36
CA LYS A 248 -11.93 -0.32 0.02
C LYS A 248 -11.81 0.03 1.50
N ILE A 249 -10.66 -0.29 2.09
CA ILE A 249 -10.36 0.10 3.47
C ILE A 249 -10.52 1.62 3.61
N ASP A 250 -11.31 2.04 4.62
CA ASP A 250 -11.53 3.45 4.94
C ASP A 250 -10.44 3.96 5.89
N TYR A 251 -9.32 4.35 5.30
CA TYR A 251 -8.17 4.87 6.05
C TYR A 251 -8.45 6.20 6.75
N GLU A 252 -9.36 7.03 6.22
CA GLU A 252 -9.74 8.28 6.86
C GLU A 252 -10.51 8.03 8.16
N LYS A 253 -11.37 7.03 8.18
CA LYS A 253 -12.04 6.58 9.41
C LYS A 253 -11.04 6.04 10.42
N LEU A 254 -10.07 5.22 9.99
CA LEU A 254 -9.02 4.68 10.88
C LEU A 254 -8.13 5.78 11.45
N LYS A 255 -7.77 6.80 10.68
CA LYS A 255 -7.03 7.97 11.15
C LYS A 255 -7.80 8.72 12.24
N LYS A 256 -9.10 8.98 12.02
CA LYS A 256 -9.97 9.61 13.04
C LYS A 256 -10.02 8.80 14.33
N MET A 257 -10.13 7.48 14.24
CA MET A 257 -10.09 6.61 15.43
C MET A 257 -8.76 6.75 16.18
N ALA A 258 -7.64 6.83 15.48
CA ALA A 258 -6.32 7.03 16.09
C ALA A 258 -6.18 8.42 16.74
N GLU A 259 -6.75 9.47 16.13
CA GLU A 259 -6.81 10.82 16.70
C GLU A 259 -7.70 10.90 17.95
N GLU A 260 -8.86 10.26 17.95
CA GLU A 260 -9.77 10.18 19.09
C GLU A 260 -9.11 9.45 20.26
N GLU A 261 -8.41 8.35 20.00
CA GLU A 261 -7.63 7.62 21.00
C GLU A 261 -6.54 8.49 21.63
N TYR A 262 -5.76 9.18 20.81
CA TYR A 262 -4.73 10.12 21.28
C TYR A 262 -5.33 11.23 22.17
N ASN A 263 -6.44 11.85 21.75
CA ASN A 263 -7.10 12.90 22.52
C ASN A 263 -7.64 12.38 23.87
N TYR A 264 -8.16 11.15 23.90
CA TYR A 264 -8.62 10.51 25.11
C TYR A 264 -7.46 10.22 26.10
N GLU A 265 -6.34 9.70 25.60
CA GLU A 265 -5.14 9.45 26.39
C GLU A 265 -4.58 10.75 26.99
N LYS A 266 -4.51 11.81 26.16
CA LYS A 266 -4.07 13.15 26.59
C LYS A 266 -4.99 13.74 27.65
N GLY A 267 -6.30 13.61 27.51
CA GLY A 267 -7.28 14.06 28.52
C GLY A 267 -7.10 13.36 29.88
N LYS A 268 -6.80 12.05 29.87
CA LYS A 268 -6.52 11.28 31.09
C LYS A 268 -5.22 11.71 31.80
N THR A 269 -4.21 12.08 31.04
CA THR A 269 -2.93 12.53 31.57
C THR A 269 -3.09 13.87 32.28
N LEU A 270 -3.83 14.81 31.69
CA LEU A 270 -4.11 16.13 32.27
C LEU A 270 -4.95 16.08 33.56
N THR A 271 -5.82 15.04 33.71
CA THR A 271 -6.63 14.86 34.93
C THR A 271 -5.87 14.18 36.05
N LYS A 272 -4.76 13.49 35.80
CA LYS A 272 -3.91 12.88 36.86
C LYS A 272 -2.89 13.85 37.46
N HIS A 273 -2.66 15.01 36.84
CA HIS A 273 -1.74 16.04 37.31
C HIS A 273 -2.46 17.25 37.95
N LYS A 274 -3.77 17.16 38.18
CA LYS A 274 -4.59 18.03 39.02
C LYS A 274 -4.95 17.35 40.33
#